data_64734076680ef701991727e7d1ea2fab
#
_entry.id   64734076680ef701991727e7d1ea2fab
#
_cell.length_a   1.000
_cell.length_b   1.000
_cell.length_c   1.000
_cell.angle_alpha   90.00
_cell.angle_beta   90.00
_cell.angle_gamma   90.00
#
_symmetry.space_group_name_H-M   'P 1'
#
loop_
_entity.id
_entity.type
_entity.pdbx_description
1 polymer ?
#
loop_
_entity_poly.entity_id
_entity_poly.type
_entity_poly.pdbx_seq_one_letter_code
_entity_poly.pdbx_strand_id
1 'polypeptide(L)'
;MRMLLPLPLPLRPPPAAARKLLPAATAAPNRPLLFGARRAAGPPPPSAAAEFPAGPIPGAGAQMPPRRRRTVAGIDQDDLLDPEALADPDSSFYEINGVRVHHKVCAHHDSGEQSSDTAIARTQIGLPVVLLHGFGASLFSWSRVMRPLARIAGAKVLAFDRPAFGLTSRAGWPGDDTKPLNPYSMAFSAMATLAFIDQLGAGKAVLVGHSAGCLVAVEAYFEAPERVAALVLVAPAISASARKDDGDNGVGEQQGPEKKDSDDSNAPPNPFSGIWRGFLGMCMWLTGPVLKVVTAVQDMVRALSRKLLVAFLRSSLAASLVRLIMDKFGVTGVRNAWYDPSKVTDHVIQGYTKPLRSRGWEKALLEYTISMITDTPKSKVPVSKRLSEISCPVLVVTGDTDRVVPASNAERVARAIPGATFEVIKNCGHLPQEERAEEFLSVVERFLQRACGTPDEQVFQAAV
;
A
#
# COMPACT_ATOMS: atom_id res chain seq x y z
N MET A 1 2.71 -5.14 -61.89
CA MET A 1 2.25 -6.48 -61.47
C MET A 1 2.37 -6.50 -59.95
N ARG A 2 1.26 -6.12 -59.23
CA ARG A 2 1.22 -6.06 -57.78
C ARG A 2 0.62 -7.37 -57.28
N MET A 3 1.41 -8.17 -56.55
CA MET A 3 0.93 -9.37 -55.83
C MET A 3 0.17 -8.95 -54.60
N LEU A 4 -1.10 -9.33 -54.54
CA LEU A 4 -1.97 -9.26 -53.37
C LEU A 4 -1.70 -10.49 -52.50
N LEU A 5 -1.26 -10.27 -51.24
CA LEU A 5 -1.20 -11.28 -50.21
C LEU A 5 -2.60 -11.41 -49.51
N PRO A 6 -3.08 -12.60 -49.20
CA PRO A 6 -4.38 -12.77 -48.56
C PRO A 6 -4.34 -12.45 -47.05
N LEU A 7 -5.43 -11.79 -46.57
CA LEU A 7 -5.70 -11.52 -45.18
C LEU A 7 -5.98 -12.82 -44.41
N PRO A 8 -5.53 -12.94 -43.14
CA PRO A 8 -5.89 -14.09 -42.28
C PRO A 8 -7.35 -14.01 -41.80
N LEU A 9 -8.03 -15.16 -41.85
CA LEU A 9 -9.40 -15.38 -41.38
C LEU A 9 -9.47 -15.28 -39.83
N PRO A 10 -10.59 -14.80 -39.25
CA PRO A 10 -10.76 -14.73 -37.80
C PRO A 10 -10.90 -16.14 -37.19
N LEU A 11 -10.13 -16.38 -36.10
CA LEU A 11 -10.22 -17.57 -35.28
C LEU A 11 -11.56 -17.66 -34.56
N ARG A 12 -12.26 -18.78 -34.69
CA ARG A 12 -13.48 -19.10 -33.95
C ARG A 12 -13.17 -19.28 -32.45
N PRO A 13 -14.06 -18.81 -31.55
CA PRO A 13 -13.94 -19.11 -30.13
C PRO A 13 -14.24 -20.57 -29.84
N PRO A 14 -13.63 -21.17 -28.77
CA PRO A 14 -13.90 -22.55 -28.38
C PRO A 14 -15.32 -22.70 -27.80
N PRO A 15 -15.93 -23.93 -27.91
CA PRO A 15 -17.29 -24.17 -27.46
C PRO A 15 -17.38 -24.13 -25.93
N ALA A 16 -18.44 -23.49 -25.42
CA ALA A 16 -18.78 -23.41 -24.00
C ALA A 16 -18.96 -24.82 -23.39
N ALA A 17 -18.19 -25.14 -22.35
CA ALA A 17 -18.36 -26.33 -21.57
C ALA A 17 -19.72 -26.29 -20.82
N ALA A 18 -20.56 -27.29 -21.09
CA ALA A 18 -21.84 -27.47 -20.45
C ALA A 18 -21.69 -27.66 -18.93
N ARG A 19 -22.19 -26.73 -18.15
CA ARG A 19 -22.37 -26.89 -16.69
C ARG A 19 -23.46 -27.93 -16.45
N LYS A 20 -23.09 -29.10 -15.89
CA LYS A 20 -24.03 -30.06 -15.31
C LYS A 20 -24.68 -29.43 -14.08
N LEU A 21 -25.98 -29.18 -14.17
CA LEU A 21 -26.87 -28.86 -13.06
C LEU A 21 -27.00 -30.11 -12.17
N LEU A 22 -26.60 -29.99 -10.91
CA LEU A 22 -26.95 -30.94 -9.86
C LEU A 22 -28.37 -30.63 -9.38
N PRO A 23 -29.21 -31.65 -9.08
CA PRO A 23 -30.61 -31.45 -8.70
C PRO A 23 -30.69 -30.89 -7.27
N ALA A 24 -31.64 -29.96 -7.08
CA ALA A 24 -31.97 -29.34 -5.80
C ALA A 24 -32.42 -30.42 -4.78
N ALA A 25 -31.81 -30.39 -3.60
CA ALA A 25 -32.29 -31.18 -2.47
C ALA A 25 -33.58 -30.60 -1.92
N THR A 26 -34.62 -31.44 -1.90
CA THR A 26 -35.94 -31.18 -1.36
C THR A 26 -35.88 -30.96 0.16
N ALA A 27 -36.41 -29.86 0.62
CA ALA A 27 -36.58 -29.54 2.05
C ALA A 27 -37.60 -30.51 2.69
N ALA A 28 -37.23 -31.17 3.78
CA ALA A 28 -38.12 -31.90 4.65
C ALA A 28 -38.77 -30.97 5.69
N PRO A 29 -40.05 -31.24 6.08
CA PRO A 29 -40.81 -30.33 6.94
C PRO A 29 -40.39 -30.40 8.42
N ASN A 30 -40.38 -29.24 9.06
CA ASN A 30 -40.19 -29.04 10.47
C ASN A 30 -41.16 -29.87 11.35
N ARG A 31 -40.62 -30.69 12.23
CA ARG A 31 -41.34 -31.24 13.40
C ARG A 31 -41.06 -30.38 14.61
N PRO A 32 -42.05 -29.97 15.43
CA PRO A 32 -41.84 -29.25 16.67
C PRO A 32 -41.35 -30.22 17.75
N LEU A 33 -40.23 -29.91 18.40
CA LEU A 33 -39.77 -30.58 19.59
C LEU A 33 -40.54 -30.05 20.80
N LEU A 34 -41.33 -30.92 21.41
CA LEU A 34 -41.98 -30.72 22.73
C LEU A 34 -40.93 -30.60 23.84
N PHE A 35 -40.91 -29.45 24.48
CA PHE A 35 -40.15 -29.24 25.72
C PHE A 35 -40.88 -29.94 26.87
N GLY A 36 -40.32 -31.08 27.31
CA GLY A 36 -40.72 -31.71 28.58
C GLY A 36 -40.13 -30.95 29.78
N ALA A 37 -40.98 -30.34 30.58
CA ALA A 37 -40.64 -29.71 31.82
C ALA A 37 -40.17 -30.77 32.84
N ARG A 38 -38.87 -30.77 33.19
CA ARG A 38 -38.38 -31.46 34.38
C ARG A 38 -38.57 -30.58 35.60
N ARG A 39 -39.39 -31.05 36.54
CA ARG A 39 -39.58 -30.50 37.88
C ARG A 39 -38.23 -30.42 38.59
N ALA A 40 -37.93 -29.24 39.17
CA ALA A 40 -36.82 -29.01 40.07
C ALA A 40 -37.07 -29.77 41.37
N ALA A 41 -36.11 -30.63 41.76
CA ALA A 41 -36.08 -31.23 43.10
C ALA A 41 -35.56 -30.16 44.08
N GLY A 42 -36.27 -30.00 45.18
CA GLY A 42 -35.91 -29.07 46.25
C GLY A 42 -34.66 -29.53 47.03
N PRO A 43 -34.04 -28.61 47.77
CA PRO A 43 -32.82 -28.90 48.53
C PRO A 43 -33.07 -29.85 49.68
N PRO A 44 -32.07 -30.71 50.05
CA PRO A 44 -32.16 -31.59 51.20
C PRO A 44 -32.09 -30.81 52.52
N PRO A 45 -32.65 -31.34 53.68
CA PRO A 45 -32.63 -30.66 54.94
C PRO A 45 -31.21 -30.63 55.55
N PRO A 46 -30.89 -29.68 56.42
CA PRO A 46 -29.57 -29.54 57.03
C PRO A 46 -29.29 -30.66 58.01
N SER A 47 -28.18 -31.35 57.87
CA SER A 47 -27.60 -32.30 58.77
C SER A 47 -26.90 -31.53 59.89
N ALA A 48 -27.13 -31.96 61.16
CA ALA A 48 -26.59 -31.38 62.39
C ALA A 48 -25.06 -31.28 62.33
N ALA A 49 -24.55 -30.06 62.49
CA ALA A 49 -23.11 -29.77 62.55
C ALA A 49 -22.59 -30.11 63.97
N ALA A 50 -21.52 -30.91 63.99
CA ALA A 50 -20.69 -31.04 65.19
C ALA A 50 -19.79 -29.79 65.29
N GLU A 51 -19.86 -29.08 66.40
CA GLU A 51 -18.99 -27.92 66.68
C GLU A 51 -17.57 -28.41 66.98
N PHE A 52 -16.62 -27.96 66.15
CA PHE A 52 -15.19 -27.98 66.45
C PHE A 52 -14.73 -26.54 66.75
N PRO A 53 -13.85 -26.31 67.73
CA PRO A 53 -13.42 -24.98 68.14
C PRO A 53 -12.54 -24.38 67.04
N ALA A 54 -12.88 -23.16 66.58
CA ALA A 54 -12.13 -22.37 65.65
C ALA A 54 -10.82 -21.89 66.28
N GLY A 55 -9.70 -22.43 65.75
CA GLY A 55 -8.39 -21.80 65.86
C GLY A 55 -8.26 -20.67 64.89
N PRO A 56 -7.46 -19.63 65.13
CA PRO A 56 -7.30 -18.51 64.17
C PRO A 56 -6.63 -18.97 62.92
N ILE A 57 -7.28 -18.76 61.75
CA ILE A 57 -6.74 -18.96 60.43
C ILE A 57 -5.85 -17.75 60.12
N PRO A 58 -4.50 -17.90 60.01
CA PRO A 58 -3.66 -16.83 59.46
C PRO A 58 -3.72 -16.84 57.95
N GLY A 59 -4.11 -15.74 57.36
CA GLY A 59 -3.85 -15.51 55.91
C GLY A 59 -5.08 -15.36 55.04
N ALA A 60 -5.99 -14.46 55.40
CA ALA A 60 -6.94 -13.92 54.43
C ALA A 60 -6.26 -12.80 53.64
N GLY A 61 -6.17 -12.99 52.33
CA GLY A 61 -6.10 -11.89 51.40
C GLY A 61 -4.73 -11.33 51.09
N ALA A 62 -3.82 -12.14 50.60
CA ALA A 62 -2.85 -11.57 49.66
C ALA A 62 -3.61 -11.22 48.37
N GLN A 63 -4.17 -10.01 48.29
CA GLN A 63 -4.61 -9.46 47.03
C GLN A 63 -3.38 -9.46 46.09
N MET A 64 -3.41 -10.33 45.07
CA MET A 64 -2.41 -10.27 44.02
C MET A 64 -2.35 -8.82 43.49
N PRO A 65 -1.15 -8.22 43.37
CA PRO A 65 -1.04 -6.89 42.83
C PRO A 65 -1.75 -6.85 41.46
N PRO A 66 -2.50 -5.78 41.16
CA PRO A 66 -3.23 -5.70 39.89
C PRO A 66 -2.22 -5.92 38.76
N ARG A 67 -2.50 -6.94 37.93
CA ARG A 67 -1.68 -7.24 36.76
C ARG A 67 -1.54 -5.96 35.97
N ARG A 68 -0.33 -5.44 35.81
CA ARG A 68 -0.08 -4.26 34.98
C ARG A 68 -0.66 -4.54 33.59
N ARG A 69 -1.75 -3.86 33.25
CA ARG A 69 -2.35 -3.93 31.90
C ARG A 69 -1.30 -3.53 30.89
N ARG A 70 -1.16 -4.32 29.84
CA ARG A 70 -0.24 -4.03 28.74
C ARG A 70 -0.97 -3.11 27.76
N THR A 71 -0.68 -1.81 27.80
CA THR A 71 -1.28 -0.85 26.86
C THR A 71 -0.31 -0.47 25.76
N VAL A 72 -0.84 -0.16 24.56
CA VAL A 72 -0.12 0.44 23.45
C VAL A 72 -0.94 1.63 22.97
N ALA A 73 -0.37 2.82 22.98
CA ALA A 73 -1.07 4.06 22.67
C ALA A 73 -2.41 4.21 23.46
N GLY A 74 -2.42 3.78 24.72
CA GLY A 74 -3.61 3.79 25.57
C GLY A 74 -4.60 2.64 25.34
N ILE A 75 -4.36 1.74 24.39
CA ILE A 75 -5.22 0.59 24.07
C ILE A 75 -4.76 -0.64 24.82
N ASP A 76 -5.68 -1.28 25.56
CA ASP A 76 -5.43 -2.54 26.24
C ASP A 76 -5.13 -3.66 25.23
N GLN A 77 -4.01 -4.33 25.38
CA GLN A 77 -3.55 -5.39 24.47
C GLN A 77 -4.03 -6.79 24.91
N ASP A 78 -4.71 -6.89 26.04
CA ASP A 78 -5.33 -8.13 26.49
C ASP A 78 -6.76 -8.28 25.94
N ASP A 79 -7.40 -7.16 25.47
CA ASP A 79 -8.76 -7.09 24.95
C ASP A 79 -8.81 -6.82 23.42
N LEU A 80 -7.93 -7.48 22.66
CA LEU A 80 -7.91 -7.32 21.19
C LEU A 80 -9.07 -8.06 20.53
N LEU A 81 -9.68 -7.38 19.53
CA LEU A 81 -10.84 -7.85 18.79
C LEU A 81 -10.45 -8.33 17.38
N ASP A 82 -11.35 -9.09 16.79
CA ASP A 82 -11.21 -9.41 15.36
C ASP A 82 -11.53 -8.16 14.51
N PRO A 83 -10.90 -8.00 13.33
CA PRO A 83 -11.08 -6.81 12.49
C PRO A 83 -12.54 -6.48 12.20
N GLU A 84 -13.38 -7.49 11.97
CA GLU A 84 -14.80 -7.35 11.65
C GLU A 84 -15.60 -6.69 12.78
N ALA A 85 -15.25 -6.97 14.03
CA ALA A 85 -15.90 -6.37 15.19
C ALA A 85 -15.56 -4.89 15.38
N LEU A 86 -14.51 -4.41 14.70
CA LEU A 86 -14.06 -3.02 14.72
C LEU A 86 -14.54 -2.23 13.50
N ALA A 87 -15.09 -2.88 12.48
CA ALA A 87 -15.50 -2.24 11.25
C ALA A 87 -16.64 -1.23 11.46
N ASP A 88 -16.61 -0.15 10.68
CA ASP A 88 -17.69 0.83 10.67
C ASP A 88 -18.91 0.25 9.93
N PRO A 89 -20.16 0.63 10.32
CA PRO A 89 -21.37 0.09 9.69
C PRO A 89 -21.46 0.32 8.18
N ASP A 90 -20.77 1.35 7.66
CA ASP A 90 -20.74 1.74 6.24
C ASP A 90 -19.47 1.25 5.52
N SER A 91 -18.75 0.30 6.12
CA SER A 91 -17.61 -0.39 5.52
C SER A 91 -17.91 -1.88 5.32
N SER A 92 -17.10 -2.54 4.48
CA SER A 92 -17.32 -3.92 4.08
C SER A 92 -16.00 -4.65 3.90
N PHE A 93 -16.08 -5.98 3.74
CA PHE A 93 -14.92 -6.83 3.42
C PHE A 93 -15.14 -7.50 2.07
N TYR A 94 -14.11 -7.50 1.23
CA TYR A 94 -14.08 -8.20 -0.04
C TYR A 94 -12.95 -9.21 -0.05
N GLU A 95 -13.23 -10.44 -0.45
CA GLU A 95 -12.22 -11.51 -0.45
C GLU A 95 -11.40 -11.49 -1.73
N ILE A 96 -10.09 -11.36 -1.58
CA ILE A 96 -9.12 -11.36 -2.68
C ILE A 96 -8.02 -12.36 -2.32
N ASN A 97 -7.90 -13.44 -3.07
CA ASN A 97 -6.92 -14.52 -2.84
C ASN A 97 -6.87 -15.03 -1.39
N GLY A 98 -8.04 -15.22 -0.77
CA GLY A 98 -8.18 -15.73 0.60
C GLY A 98 -7.88 -14.68 1.69
N VAL A 99 -7.73 -13.40 1.31
CA VAL A 99 -7.59 -12.27 2.24
C VAL A 99 -8.88 -11.46 2.21
N ARG A 100 -9.51 -11.25 3.36
CA ARG A 100 -10.67 -10.38 3.51
C ARG A 100 -10.20 -8.94 3.64
N VAL A 101 -10.25 -8.20 2.53
CA VAL A 101 -9.76 -6.83 2.43
C VAL A 101 -10.88 -5.88 2.85
N HIS A 102 -10.63 -5.11 3.93
CA HIS A 102 -11.53 -4.09 4.43
C HIS A 102 -11.56 -2.89 3.50
N HIS A 103 -12.75 -2.43 3.12
CA HIS A 103 -12.92 -1.31 2.21
C HIS A 103 -14.19 -0.52 2.50
N LYS A 104 -14.24 0.70 1.98
CA LYS A 104 -15.38 1.60 2.05
C LYS A 104 -15.63 2.20 0.67
N VAL A 105 -16.91 2.29 0.29
CA VAL A 105 -17.32 2.91 -0.97
C VAL A 105 -18.25 4.09 -0.66
N CYS A 106 -17.94 5.24 -1.24
CA CYS A 106 -18.84 6.39 -1.28
C CYS A 106 -19.39 6.52 -2.70
N ALA A 107 -20.71 6.44 -2.85
CA ALA A 107 -21.39 6.71 -4.11
C ALA A 107 -21.71 8.21 -4.23
N HIS A 108 -21.74 8.70 -5.46
CA HIS A 108 -22.41 9.95 -5.76
C HIS A 108 -23.94 9.67 -5.64
N HIS A 109 -24.58 10.23 -4.60
CA HIS A 109 -26.04 10.25 -4.54
C HIS A 109 -26.48 11.55 -5.18
N ASP A 110 -27.21 11.46 -6.28
CA ASP A 110 -28.15 12.50 -6.66
C ASP A 110 -29.23 12.52 -5.56
N SER A 111 -28.96 13.25 -4.46
CA SER A 111 -30.03 13.67 -3.58
C SER A 111 -30.96 14.49 -4.47
N GLY A 112 -32.21 14.03 -4.63
CA GLY A 112 -33.25 14.67 -5.50
C GLY A 112 -33.70 16.06 -5.06
N GLU A 113 -32.86 16.83 -4.39
CA GLU A 113 -32.87 18.27 -4.29
C GLU A 113 -32.33 18.80 -5.62
N GLN A 114 -33.25 19.15 -6.50
CA GLN A 114 -33.02 20.03 -7.62
C GLN A 114 -32.49 21.36 -7.06
N SER A 115 -31.22 21.37 -6.65
CA SER A 115 -30.47 22.62 -6.54
C SER A 115 -30.28 23.10 -7.99
N SER A 116 -30.83 24.28 -8.27
CA SER A 116 -30.77 25.01 -9.53
C SER A 116 -29.35 25.42 -9.95
N ASP A 117 -28.34 24.74 -9.47
CA ASP A 117 -26.94 24.93 -9.86
C ASP A 117 -26.62 24.07 -11.08
N THR A 118 -27.16 24.50 -12.23
CA THR A 118 -26.79 24.01 -13.58
C THR A 118 -25.28 24.13 -13.88
N ALA A 119 -24.51 24.80 -13.03
CA ALA A 119 -23.05 24.92 -13.17
C ALA A 119 -22.28 23.70 -12.64
N ILE A 120 -22.81 22.96 -11.62
CA ILE A 120 -22.11 21.81 -11.02
C ILE A 120 -22.22 20.55 -11.90
N ALA A 121 -23.25 20.45 -12.73
CA ALA A 121 -23.45 19.30 -13.62
C ALA A 121 -22.43 19.22 -14.78
N ARG A 122 -21.61 20.27 -14.99
CA ARG A 122 -20.76 20.39 -16.20
C ARG A 122 -19.36 19.79 -16.10
N THR A 123 -18.95 19.28 -14.94
CA THR A 123 -17.53 18.92 -14.72
C THR A 123 -17.28 17.53 -14.18
N GLN A 124 -18.29 16.64 -14.20
CA GLN A 124 -18.13 15.28 -13.70
C GLN A 124 -17.39 14.40 -14.72
N ILE A 125 -16.29 13.78 -14.30
CA ILE A 125 -15.45 12.94 -15.17
C ILE A 125 -16.03 11.55 -15.44
N GLY A 126 -17.05 11.10 -14.67
CA GLY A 126 -17.69 9.80 -14.83
C GLY A 126 -16.80 8.58 -14.52
N LEU A 127 -15.58 8.79 -13.97
CA LEU A 127 -14.63 7.73 -13.67
C LEU A 127 -14.55 7.47 -12.17
N PRO A 128 -14.58 6.20 -11.72
CA PRO A 128 -14.38 5.87 -10.31
C PRO A 128 -12.96 6.21 -9.86
N VAL A 129 -12.83 6.44 -8.54
CA VAL A 129 -11.56 6.77 -7.89
C VAL A 129 -11.23 5.69 -6.86
N VAL A 130 -10.01 5.17 -6.88
CA VAL A 130 -9.49 4.24 -5.88
C VAL A 130 -8.40 4.94 -5.05
N LEU A 131 -8.58 4.94 -3.72
CA LEU A 131 -7.73 5.63 -2.76
C LEU A 131 -6.82 4.64 -2.01
N LEU A 132 -5.52 4.91 -2.01
CA LEU A 132 -4.47 4.05 -1.49
C LEU A 132 -3.70 4.76 -0.39
N HIS A 133 -3.87 4.32 0.86
CA HIS A 133 -3.26 4.95 2.03
C HIS A 133 -1.76 4.68 2.18
N GLY A 134 -1.07 5.51 2.97
CA GLY A 134 0.34 5.42 3.31
C GLY A 134 0.68 4.33 4.32
N PHE A 135 1.95 4.24 4.70
CA PHE A 135 2.42 3.35 5.78
C PHE A 135 1.81 3.77 7.13
N GLY A 136 1.37 2.80 7.91
CA GLY A 136 0.79 3.06 9.24
C GLY A 136 -0.60 3.72 9.24
N ALA A 137 -1.12 4.10 8.08
CA ALA A 137 -2.45 4.64 7.90
C ALA A 137 -3.50 3.55 7.58
N SER A 138 -4.71 3.96 7.28
CA SER A 138 -5.82 3.13 6.84
C SER A 138 -6.74 3.94 5.93
N LEU A 139 -7.84 3.37 5.49
CA LEU A 139 -8.88 4.10 4.74
C LEU A 139 -9.42 5.32 5.51
N PHE A 140 -9.23 5.36 6.84
CA PHE A 140 -9.60 6.51 7.67
C PHE A 140 -8.94 7.82 7.21
N SER A 141 -7.69 7.76 6.73
CA SER A 141 -6.96 8.95 6.25
C SER A 141 -7.63 9.66 5.06
N TRP A 142 -8.59 9.00 4.41
CA TRP A 142 -9.36 9.53 3.29
C TRP A 142 -10.76 10.02 3.69
N SER A 143 -11.17 9.84 4.95
CA SER A 143 -12.53 10.09 5.42
C SER A 143 -13.06 11.50 5.10
N ARG A 144 -12.20 12.51 5.14
CA ARG A 144 -12.55 13.91 4.87
C ARG A 144 -12.84 14.19 3.39
N VAL A 145 -12.21 13.44 2.49
CA VAL A 145 -12.24 13.74 1.04
C VAL A 145 -13.02 12.73 0.21
N MET A 146 -13.38 11.54 0.73
CA MET A 146 -14.08 10.52 -0.06
C MET A 146 -15.40 11.02 -0.67
N ARG A 147 -16.29 11.61 0.15
CA ARG A 147 -17.60 12.12 -0.32
C ARG A 147 -17.44 13.31 -1.28
N PRO A 148 -16.63 14.34 -0.98
CA PRO A 148 -16.35 15.41 -1.94
C PRO A 148 -15.77 14.89 -3.25
N LEU A 149 -14.81 13.96 -3.21
CA LEU A 149 -14.24 13.34 -4.44
C LEU A 149 -15.31 12.59 -5.25
N ALA A 150 -16.27 11.92 -4.60
CA ALA A 150 -17.35 11.25 -5.30
C ALA A 150 -18.25 12.24 -6.06
N ARG A 151 -18.45 13.46 -5.51
CA ARG A 151 -19.16 14.55 -6.21
C ARG A 151 -18.35 15.10 -7.39
N ILE A 152 -17.06 15.37 -7.19
CA ILE A 152 -16.13 15.85 -8.24
C ILE A 152 -16.06 14.81 -9.37
N ALA A 153 -15.90 13.54 -9.03
CA ALA A 153 -15.78 12.46 -9.99
C ALA A 153 -17.11 12.16 -10.72
N GLY A 154 -18.27 12.48 -10.10
CA GLY A 154 -19.56 12.01 -10.59
C GLY A 154 -19.68 10.48 -10.61
N ALA A 155 -18.90 9.79 -9.77
CA ALA A 155 -18.74 8.36 -9.75
C ALA A 155 -18.41 7.85 -8.35
N LYS A 156 -18.33 6.51 -8.19
CA LYS A 156 -17.96 5.88 -6.92
C LYS A 156 -16.50 6.16 -6.56
N VAL A 157 -16.26 6.42 -5.28
CA VAL A 157 -14.92 6.50 -4.67
C VAL A 157 -14.77 5.36 -3.68
N LEU A 158 -13.71 4.57 -3.84
CA LEU A 158 -13.39 3.43 -2.98
C LEU A 158 -12.05 3.66 -2.29
N ALA A 159 -12.00 3.43 -0.98
CA ALA A 159 -10.76 3.30 -0.22
C ALA A 159 -10.69 1.91 0.40
N PHE A 160 -9.51 1.31 0.47
CA PHE A 160 -9.32 0.02 1.12
C PHE A 160 -8.08 -0.01 2.00
N ASP A 161 -8.10 -0.88 3.00
CA ASP A 161 -6.96 -1.12 3.88
C ASP A 161 -6.05 -2.18 3.26
N ARG A 162 -4.80 -1.84 3.02
CA ARG A 162 -3.80 -2.81 2.56
C ARG A 162 -3.51 -3.83 3.67
N PRO A 163 -3.21 -5.10 3.35
CA PRO A 163 -2.77 -6.07 4.35
C PRO A 163 -1.66 -5.52 5.25
N ALA A 164 -1.67 -5.90 6.51
CA ALA A 164 -0.91 -5.36 7.64
C ALA A 164 -1.44 -4.05 8.24
N PHE A 165 -2.30 -3.30 7.55
CA PHE A 165 -2.83 -2.02 7.99
C PHE A 165 -4.35 -2.06 8.17
N GLY A 166 -4.92 -1.02 8.78
CA GLY A 166 -6.35 -0.86 8.97
C GLY A 166 -7.01 -2.11 9.56
N LEU A 167 -8.13 -2.53 8.99
CA LEU A 167 -8.92 -3.68 9.44
C LEU A 167 -8.93 -4.86 8.44
N THR A 168 -8.10 -4.85 7.42
CA THR A 168 -7.92 -6.03 6.55
C THR A 168 -7.47 -7.23 7.36
N SER A 169 -8.00 -8.42 7.07
CA SER A 169 -7.75 -9.64 7.84
C SER A 169 -6.26 -9.95 7.95
N ARG A 170 -5.86 -10.41 9.14
CA ARG A 170 -4.47 -10.75 9.46
C ARG A 170 -4.19 -12.20 9.05
N ALA A 171 -4.14 -12.45 7.72
CA ALA A 171 -3.82 -13.77 7.21
C ALA A 171 -2.44 -14.22 7.68
N GLY A 172 -2.36 -15.39 8.31
CA GLY A 172 -1.08 -16.03 8.56
C GLY A 172 -0.45 -16.38 7.21
N TRP A 173 0.76 -15.90 6.96
CA TRP A 173 1.55 -16.29 5.81
C TRP A 173 2.61 -17.33 6.26
N PRO A 174 2.41 -18.60 5.98
CA PRO A 174 3.37 -19.62 6.40
C PRO A 174 4.64 -19.68 5.55
N GLY A 175 4.77 -18.81 4.55
CA GLY A 175 5.88 -18.88 3.59
C GLY A 175 5.75 -20.10 2.65
N ASP A 176 4.53 -20.56 2.44
CA ASP A 176 4.25 -21.71 1.57
C ASP A 176 4.31 -21.29 0.11
N ASP A 177 5.25 -21.83 -0.64
CA ASP A 177 5.44 -21.62 -2.07
C ASP A 177 4.21 -22.05 -2.91
N THR A 178 3.23 -22.71 -2.29
CA THR A 178 1.98 -23.14 -2.94
C THR A 178 0.93 -22.02 -3.04
N LYS A 179 1.09 -20.92 -2.30
CA LYS A 179 0.21 -19.74 -2.41
C LYS A 179 0.76 -18.76 -3.42
N PRO A 180 -0.02 -18.37 -4.43
CA PRO A 180 0.49 -17.66 -5.61
C PRO A 180 1.02 -16.26 -5.30
N LEU A 181 0.68 -15.62 -4.15
CA LEU A 181 1.11 -14.27 -3.85
C LEU A 181 1.12 -13.99 -2.34
N ASN A 182 2.24 -13.47 -1.83
CA ASN A 182 2.35 -13.02 -0.44
C ASN A 182 1.37 -11.85 -0.17
N PRO A 183 0.42 -11.98 0.78
CA PRO A 183 -0.57 -10.94 1.08
C PRO A 183 0.05 -9.59 1.47
N TYR A 184 1.22 -9.60 2.07
CA TYR A 184 1.92 -8.40 2.54
C TYR A 184 2.80 -7.74 1.48
N SER A 185 2.86 -8.32 0.27
CA SER A 185 3.69 -7.79 -0.83
C SER A 185 3.07 -6.57 -1.50
N MET A 186 3.92 -5.80 -2.16
CA MET A 186 3.50 -4.70 -3.04
C MET A 186 2.64 -5.23 -4.20
N ALA A 187 3.03 -6.36 -4.78
CA ALA A 187 2.31 -7.01 -5.87
C ALA A 187 0.88 -7.41 -5.47
N PHE A 188 0.66 -7.92 -4.24
CA PHE A 188 -0.69 -8.16 -3.75
C PHE A 188 -1.51 -6.86 -3.67
N SER A 189 -0.92 -5.78 -3.15
CA SER A 189 -1.62 -4.50 -3.05
C SER A 189 -1.99 -3.91 -4.42
N ALA A 190 -1.11 -4.06 -5.43
CA ALA A 190 -1.37 -3.66 -6.81
C ALA A 190 -2.50 -4.50 -7.43
N MET A 191 -2.44 -5.83 -7.28
CA MET A 191 -3.50 -6.74 -7.73
C MET A 191 -4.84 -6.43 -7.05
N ALA A 192 -4.86 -6.19 -5.75
CA ALA A 192 -6.08 -5.81 -5.02
C ALA A 192 -6.66 -4.49 -5.54
N THR A 193 -5.81 -3.52 -5.91
CA THR A 193 -6.24 -2.27 -6.54
C THR A 193 -7.00 -2.54 -7.84
N LEU A 194 -6.46 -3.40 -8.72
CA LEU A 194 -7.10 -3.78 -9.98
C LEU A 194 -8.41 -4.56 -9.75
N ALA A 195 -8.43 -5.48 -8.79
CA ALA A 195 -9.63 -6.21 -8.41
C ALA A 195 -10.75 -5.29 -7.90
N PHE A 196 -10.41 -4.21 -7.21
CA PHE A 196 -11.39 -3.20 -6.79
C PHE A 196 -11.92 -2.37 -7.95
N ILE A 197 -11.13 -2.11 -9.01
CA ILE A 197 -11.65 -1.52 -10.24
C ILE A 197 -12.70 -2.44 -10.88
N ASP A 198 -12.46 -3.75 -10.89
CA ASP A 198 -13.42 -4.74 -11.39
C ASP A 198 -14.70 -4.77 -10.52
N GLN A 199 -14.55 -4.75 -9.18
CA GLN A 199 -15.69 -4.69 -8.25
C GLN A 199 -16.55 -3.43 -8.45
N LEU A 200 -15.94 -2.31 -8.82
CA LEU A 200 -16.68 -1.08 -9.16
C LEU A 200 -17.41 -1.16 -10.50
N GLY A 201 -17.18 -2.21 -11.29
CA GLY A 201 -17.77 -2.42 -12.61
C GLY A 201 -17.17 -1.51 -13.68
N ALA A 202 -15.92 -1.06 -13.50
CA ALA A 202 -15.31 -0.06 -14.35
C ALA A 202 -14.19 -0.63 -15.23
N GLY A 203 -14.09 -0.13 -16.47
CA GLY A 203 -12.97 -0.42 -17.35
C GLY A 203 -11.67 0.27 -16.91
N LYS A 204 -11.78 1.50 -16.37
CA LYS A 204 -10.67 2.34 -15.91
C LYS A 204 -11.05 3.08 -14.62
N ALA A 205 -10.04 3.46 -13.84
CA ALA A 205 -10.20 4.30 -12.66
C ALA A 205 -9.07 5.34 -12.53
N VAL A 206 -9.32 6.38 -11.75
CA VAL A 206 -8.28 7.27 -11.24
C VAL A 206 -7.71 6.64 -9.97
N LEU A 207 -6.39 6.53 -9.88
CA LEU A 207 -5.73 6.05 -8.67
C LEU A 207 -5.13 7.23 -7.90
N VAL A 208 -5.50 7.34 -6.63
CA VAL A 208 -4.96 8.37 -5.72
C VAL A 208 -4.15 7.66 -4.63
N GLY A 209 -2.84 7.79 -4.68
CA GLY A 209 -1.94 7.22 -3.67
C GLY A 209 -1.42 8.29 -2.72
N HIS A 210 -1.33 7.99 -1.41
CA HIS A 210 -0.66 8.80 -0.43
C HIS A 210 0.62 8.12 0.07
N SER A 211 1.73 8.85 0.12
CA SER A 211 3.00 8.37 0.67
C SER A 211 3.42 7.02 0.07
N ALA A 212 3.53 5.94 0.85
CA ALA A 212 3.79 4.58 0.36
C ALA A 212 2.66 4.02 -0.54
N GLY A 213 1.44 4.56 -0.46
CA GLY A 213 0.34 4.23 -1.38
C GLY A 213 0.61 4.68 -2.82
N CYS A 214 1.47 5.67 -3.02
CA CYS A 214 1.92 6.09 -4.36
C CYS A 214 2.67 4.97 -5.07
N LEU A 215 3.49 4.19 -4.34
CA LEU A 215 4.17 3.02 -4.91
C LEU A 215 3.19 1.97 -5.39
N VAL A 216 2.11 1.74 -4.63
CA VAL A 216 1.05 0.80 -5.02
C VAL A 216 0.31 1.29 -6.27
N ALA A 217 -0.02 2.60 -6.33
CA ALA A 217 -0.68 3.19 -7.49
C ALA A 217 0.14 3.04 -8.76
N VAL A 218 1.45 3.34 -8.67
CA VAL A 218 2.37 3.22 -9.82
C VAL A 218 2.63 1.77 -10.19
N GLU A 219 2.74 0.86 -9.22
CA GLU A 219 2.87 -0.58 -9.50
C GLU A 219 1.61 -1.13 -10.19
N ALA A 220 0.40 -0.76 -9.72
CA ALA A 220 -0.85 -1.14 -10.37
C ALA A 220 -0.95 -0.58 -11.80
N TYR A 221 -0.45 0.63 -12.03
CA TYR A 221 -0.33 1.20 -13.38
C TYR A 221 0.59 0.35 -14.25
N PHE A 222 1.75 -0.07 -13.78
CA PHE A 222 2.67 -0.89 -14.58
C PHE A 222 2.18 -2.31 -14.83
N GLU A 223 1.32 -2.84 -13.97
CA GLU A 223 0.68 -4.15 -14.19
C GLU A 223 -0.44 -4.08 -15.25
N ALA A 224 -1.19 -2.96 -15.32
CA ALA A 224 -2.31 -2.79 -16.25
C ALA A 224 -2.51 -1.30 -16.62
N PRO A 225 -1.66 -0.72 -17.48
CA PRO A 225 -1.71 0.71 -17.82
C PRO A 225 -3.07 1.15 -18.41
N GLU A 226 -3.72 0.26 -19.16
CA GLU A 226 -5.03 0.51 -19.77
C GLU A 226 -6.17 0.64 -18.75
N ARG A 227 -5.96 0.19 -17.51
CA ARG A 227 -6.94 0.25 -16.41
C ARG A 227 -6.81 1.54 -15.58
N VAL A 228 -5.82 2.37 -15.84
CA VAL A 228 -5.55 3.60 -15.08
C VAL A 228 -5.75 4.81 -15.97
N ALA A 229 -6.77 5.62 -15.65
CA ALA A 229 -7.09 6.83 -16.39
C ALA A 229 -6.17 8.00 -16.05
N ALA A 230 -5.81 8.13 -14.77
CA ALA A 230 -4.88 9.14 -14.25
C ALA A 230 -4.31 8.71 -12.89
N LEU A 231 -3.17 9.27 -12.51
CA LEU A 231 -2.53 9.09 -11.21
C LEU A 231 -2.52 10.42 -10.44
N VAL A 232 -2.89 10.36 -9.16
CA VAL A 232 -2.68 11.45 -8.20
C VAL A 232 -1.76 10.94 -7.10
N LEU A 233 -0.55 11.46 -7.06
CA LEU A 233 0.52 11.06 -6.13
C LEU A 233 0.67 12.12 -5.03
N VAL A 234 0.17 11.80 -3.84
CA VAL A 234 0.14 12.69 -2.68
C VAL A 234 1.34 12.42 -1.78
N ALA A 235 2.23 13.40 -1.60
CA ALA A 235 3.45 13.29 -0.79
C ALA A 235 4.23 11.98 -1.06
N PRO A 236 4.61 11.68 -2.32
CA PRO A 236 5.03 10.34 -2.75
C PRO A 236 6.32 9.87 -2.09
N ALA A 237 6.27 8.72 -1.39
CA ALA A 237 7.42 8.04 -0.83
C ALA A 237 8.17 7.21 -1.89
N ILE A 238 8.45 7.82 -3.03
CA ILE A 238 9.21 7.24 -4.14
C ILE A 238 10.57 7.94 -4.19
N SER A 239 11.68 7.21 -4.04
CA SER A 239 13.02 7.78 -4.13
C SER A 239 13.40 7.95 -5.60
N ALA A 240 13.20 9.15 -6.15
CA ALA A 240 13.70 9.48 -7.49
C ALA A 240 15.18 9.90 -7.41
N SER A 241 16.06 9.27 -8.18
CA SER A 241 17.45 9.71 -8.34
C SER A 241 17.46 11.09 -8.99
N ALA A 242 18.30 12.00 -8.49
CA ALA A 242 18.55 13.25 -9.21
C ALA A 242 19.04 12.89 -10.62
N ARG A 243 18.37 13.38 -11.66
CA ARG A 243 18.96 13.42 -12.99
C ARG A 243 20.25 14.24 -12.83
N LYS A 244 21.39 13.70 -13.24
CA LYS A 244 22.56 14.54 -13.45
C LYS A 244 22.15 15.50 -14.56
N ASP A 245 21.84 16.73 -14.19
CA ASP A 245 21.73 17.80 -15.17
C ASP A 245 23.13 17.91 -15.79
N ASP A 246 23.23 17.66 -17.10
CA ASP A 246 24.45 17.86 -17.91
C ASP A 246 24.73 19.37 -18.05
N GLY A 247 24.85 20.07 -16.91
CA GLY A 247 24.99 21.52 -16.90
C GLY A 247 25.64 22.09 -15.62
N ASP A 248 26.62 21.43 -15.04
CA ASP A 248 27.55 22.09 -14.13
C ASP A 248 28.99 21.73 -14.49
N ASN A 249 29.61 22.61 -15.28
CA ASN A 249 31.05 22.64 -15.52
C ASN A 249 31.74 23.07 -14.22
N GLY A 250 32.26 22.13 -13.44
CA GLY A 250 33.03 22.47 -12.26
C GLY A 250 33.80 21.29 -11.67
N VAL A 251 35.06 21.25 -12.02
CA VAL A 251 36.18 20.52 -11.39
C VAL A 251 36.45 19.10 -11.90
N GLY A 252 37.51 19.05 -12.68
CA GLY A 252 38.03 17.93 -13.42
C GLY A 252 38.37 16.69 -12.59
N GLU A 253 37.79 15.60 -13.02
CA GLU A 253 38.44 14.30 -12.99
C GLU A 253 39.07 14.09 -14.37
N GLN A 254 40.38 14.07 -14.42
CA GLN A 254 41.16 13.87 -15.63
C GLN A 254 40.84 12.48 -16.21
N GLN A 255 39.92 12.46 -17.18
CA GLN A 255 39.86 11.35 -18.12
C GLN A 255 41.07 11.47 -19.05
N GLY A 256 41.87 10.42 -19.09
CA GLY A 256 42.93 10.29 -20.06
C GLY A 256 42.41 10.38 -21.50
N PRO A 257 43.28 10.78 -22.42
CA PRO A 257 42.89 11.16 -23.79
C PRO A 257 42.25 9.97 -24.54
N GLU A 258 41.03 10.20 -25.01
CA GLU A 258 40.36 9.37 -25.99
C GLU A 258 41.17 9.36 -27.30
N LYS A 259 41.77 8.22 -27.59
CA LYS A 259 42.44 8.02 -28.88
C LYS A 259 41.40 7.94 -29.98
N LYS A 260 41.34 8.97 -30.79
CA LYS A 260 40.78 8.88 -32.16
C LYS A 260 41.57 7.85 -32.91
N ASP A 261 40.91 6.79 -33.38
CA ASP A 261 41.45 5.87 -34.37
C ASP A 261 41.58 6.62 -35.71
N SER A 262 42.78 7.11 -35.96
CA SER A 262 43.22 7.40 -37.34
C SER A 262 43.91 6.14 -37.85
N ASP A 263 43.29 5.55 -38.84
CA ASP A 263 43.78 4.44 -39.64
C ASP A 263 45.11 4.86 -40.30
N ASP A 264 46.23 4.46 -39.69
CA ASP A 264 47.55 4.55 -40.33
C ASP A 264 48.25 3.18 -40.21
N SER A 265 48.04 2.38 -41.23
CA SER A 265 48.49 1.01 -41.40
C SER A 265 49.97 0.91 -41.79
N ASN A 266 50.92 1.40 -40.98
CA ASN A 266 52.36 1.08 -41.18
C ASN A 266 53.26 1.41 -40.01
N ALA A 267 52.88 0.99 -38.78
CA ALA A 267 53.85 0.98 -37.65
C ALA A 267 54.23 -0.46 -37.30
N PRO A 268 55.52 -0.80 -37.08
CA PRO A 268 55.93 -2.14 -36.73
C PRO A 268 55.30 -2.54 -35.36
N PRO A 269 54.88 -3.79 -35.20
CA PRO A 269 54.26 -4.23 -33.92
C PRO A 269 55.20 -4.04 -32.75
N ASN A 270 54.78 -3.22 -31.82
CA ASN A 270 55.51 -2.94 -30.58
C ASN A 270 55.63 -4.26 -29.80
N PRO A 271 56.87 -4.83 -29.60
CA PRO A 271 57.06 -6.14 -28.99
C PRO A 271 56.56 -6.22 -27.54
N PHE A 272 56.36 -5.07 -26.87
CA PHE A 272 55.82 -4.99 -25.52
C PHE A 272 54.31 -5.13 -25.43
N SER A 273 53.55 -4.92 -26.53
CA SER A 273 52.09 -5.02 -26.49
C SER A 273 51.58 -6.45 -26.26
N GLY A 274 52.32 -7.45 -26.76
CA GLY A 274 52.01 -8.86 -26.54
C GLY A 274 52.27 -9.30 -25.06
N ILE A 275 53.35 -8.78 -24.48
CA ILE A 275 53.73 -9.07 -23.08
C ILE A 275 52.72 -8.43 -22.11
N TRP A 276 52.28 -7.20 -22.38
CA TRP A 276 51.25 -6.52 -21.57
C TRP A 276 49.88 -7.21 -21.68
N ARG A 277 49.45 -7.66 -22.87
CA ARG A 277 48.25 -8.45 -23.06
C ARG A 277 48.33 -9.80 -22.33
N GLY A 278 49.46 -10.47 -22.39
CA GLY A 278 49.73 -11.71 -21.62
C GLY A 278 49.69 -11.49 -20.12
N PHE A 279 50.32 -10.43 -19.64
CA PHE A 279 50.35 -10.07 -18.21
C PHE A 279 48.93 -9.69 -17.71
N LEU A 280 48.20 -8.86 -18.43
CA LEU A 280 46.80 -8.53 -18.14
C LEU A 280 45.91 -9.79 -18.15
N GLY A 281 46.08 -10.68 -19.13
CA GLY A 281 45.35 -11.96 -19.21
C GLY A 281 45.68 -12.86 -18.00
N MET A 282 46.93 -12.93 -17.59
CA MET A 282 47.33 -13.69 -16.41
C MET A 282 46.80 -13.08 -15.12
N CYS A 283 46.82 -11.73 -14.98
CA CYS A 283 46.24 -11.05 -13.83
C CYS A 283 44.70 -11.30 -13.79
N MET A 284 44.00 -11.21 -14.91
CA MET A 284 42.57 -11.52 -14.96
C MET A 284 42.29 -13.00 -14.69
N TRP A 285 43.16 -13.92 -15.13
CA TRP A 285 43.03 -15.35 -14.84
C TRP A 285 43.26 -15.68 -13.37
N LEU A 286 44.16 -15.00 -12.69
CA LEU A 286 44.43 -15.15 -11.26
C LEU A 286 43.43 -14.43 -10.36
N THR A 287 42.97 -13.23 -10.76
CA THR A 287 42.02 -12.43 -9.96
C THR A 287 40.57 -12.85 -10.16
N GLY A 288 40.23 -13.41 -11.32
CA GLY A 288 38.86 -13.86 -11.62
C GLY A 288 38.31 -14.89 -10.63
N PRO A 289 39.03 -15.99 -10.32
CA PRO A 289 38.57 -16.95 -9.31
C PRO A 289 38.50 -16.35 -7.90
N VAL A 290 39.46 -15.50 -7.50
CA VAL A 290 39.45 -14.85 -6.20
C VAL A 290 38.26 -13.92 -6.08
N LEU A 291 37.96 -13.10 -7.10
CA LEU A 291 36.81 -12.22 -7.10
C LEU A 291 35.49 -13.00 -7.03
N LYS A 292 35.38 -14.15 -7.74
CA LYS A 292 34.22 -15.05 -7.64
C LYS A 292 34.04 -15.62 -6.23
N VAL A 293 35.15 -16.03 -5.57
CA VAL A 293 35.09 -16.51 -4.18
C VAL A 293 34.67 -15.37 -3.24
N VAL A 294 35.22 -14.18 -3.37
CA VAL A 294 34.85 -13.02 -2.56
C VAL A 294 33.37 -12.66 -2.75
N THR A 295 32.89 -12.61 -3.99
CA THR A 295 31.47 -12.35 -4.25
C THR A 295 30.57 -13.44 -3.70
N ALA A 296 30.95 -14.72 -3.83
CA ALA A 296 30.20 -15.85 -3.29
C ALA A 296 30.13 -15.80 -1.74
N VAL A 297 31.25 -15.46 -1.07
CA VAL A 297 31.29 -15.29 0.38
C VAL A 297 30.41 -14.09 0.80
N GLN A 298 30.49 -12.96 0.10
CA GLN A 298 29.62 -11.80 0.36
C GLN A 298 28.15 -12.14 0.20
N ASP A 299 27.77 -12.87 -0.86
CA ASP A 299 26.39 -13.27 -1.09
C ASP A 299 25.90 -14.26 -0.03
N MET A 300 26.77 -15.19 0.41
CA MET A 300 26.46 -16.10 1.51
C MET A 300 26.24 -15.34 2.83
N VAL A 301 27.11 -14.37 3.17
CA VAL A 301 26.97 -13.55 4.38
C VAL A 301 25.68 -12.71 4.31
N ARG A 302 25.38 -12.11 3.16
CA ARG A 302 24.12 -11.37 2.93
C ARG A 302 22.90 -12.28 3.06
N ALA A 303 22.94 -13.50 2.52
CA ALA A 303 21.84 -14.45 2.62
C ALA A 303 21.63 -14.91 4.08
N LEU A 304 22.71 -15.20 4.80
CA LEU A 304 22.66 -15.59 6.21
C LEU A 304 22.14 -14.44 7.09
N SER A 305 22.64 -13.21 6.92
CA SER A 305 22.19 -12.04 7.68
C SER A 305 20.71 -11.74 7.41
N ARG A 306 20.24 -11.92 6.16
CA ARG A 306 18.83 -11.79 5.81
C ARG A 306 17.97 -12.85 6.51
N LYS A 307 18.41 -14.13 6.52
CA LYS A 307 17.70 -15.19 7.24
C LYS A 307 17.61 -14.94 8.73
N LEU A 308 18.71 -14.48 9.35
CA LEU A 308 18.75 -14.14 10.78
C LEU A 308 17.83 -12.96 11.09
N LEU A 309 17.82 -11.93 10.24
CA LEU A 309 16.92 -10.78 10.38
C LEU A 309 15.45 -11.21 10.28
N VAL A 310 15.09 -12.04 9.30
CA VAL A 310 13.72 -12.57 9.16
C VAL A 310 13.34 -13.40 10.39
N ALA A 311 14.23 -14.27 10.88
CA ALA A 311 13.98 -15.06 12.08
C ALA A 311 13.78 -14.16 13.32
N PHE A 312 14.59 -13.10 13.47
CA PHE A 312 14.41 -12.11 14.53
C PHE A 312 13.05 -11.39 14.39
N LEU A 313 12.69 -10.90 13.20
CA LEU A 313 11.42 -10.19 12.97
C LEU A 313 10.20 -11.07 13.25
N ARG A 314 10.30 -12.40 13.09
CA ARG A 314 9.23 -13.36 13.45
C ARG A 314 9.21 -13.74 14.93
N SER A 315 10.16 -13.25 15.72
CA SER A 315 10.24 -13.57 17.16
C SER A 315 9.25 -12.76 18.00
N SER A 316 8.91 -13.27 19.17
CA SER A 316 8.10 -12.55 20.17
C SER A 316 8.79 -11.28 20.71
N LEU A 317 10.14 -11.27 20.64
CA LEU A 317 10.91 -10.09 21.02
C LEU A 317 10.68 -8.93 20.04
N ALA A 318 10.70 -9.19 18.75
CA ALA A 318 10.40 -8.19 17.73
C ALA A 318 8.95 -7.66 17.88
N ALA A 319 7.98 -8.52 18.13
CA ALA A 319 6.60 -8.10 18.39
C ALA A 319 6.51 -7.20 19.63
N SER A 320 7.25 -7.52 20.70
CA SER A 320 7.30 -6.69 21.91
C SER A 320 7.96 -5.33 21.65
N LEU A 321 9.01 -5.31 20.82
CA LEU A 321 9.69 -4.08 20.41
C LEU A 321 8.77 -3.18 19.56
N VAL A 322 8.02 -3.75 18.63
CA VAL A 322 7.03 -3.01 17.81
C VAL A 322 5.97 -2.39 18.72
N ARG A 323 5.43 -3.13 19.69
CA ARG A 323 4.47 -2.59 20.68
C ARG A 323 5.07 -1.42 21.45
N LEU A 324 6.32 -1.55 21.92
CA LEU A 324 7.01 -0.47 22.64
C LEU A 324 7.20 0.77 21.76
N ILE A 325 7.60 0.60 20.50
CA ILE A 325 7.78 1.70 19.55
C ILE A 325 6.44 2.40 19.29
N MET A 326 5.37 1.64 19.06
CA MET A 326 4.04 2.21 18.80
C MET A 326 3.48 2.92 20.04
N ASP A 327 3.72 2.39 21.25
CA ASP A 327 3.32 3.04 22.50
C ASP A 327 4.02 4.38 22.70
N LYS A 328 5.31 4.45 22.46
CA LYS A 328 6.12 5.66 22.70
C LYS A 328 6.00 6.71 21.59
N PHE A 329 5.94 6.26 20.34
CA PHE A 329 6.12 7.15 19.18
C PHE A 329 4.93 7.16 18.23
N GLY A 330 3.95 6.25 18.34
CA GLY A 330 2.85 6.16 17.38
C GLY A 330 2.04 7.45 17.30
N VAL A 331 1.54 7.95 18.43
CA VAL A 331 0.76 9.19 18.51
C VAL A 331 1.62 10.42 18.13
N THR A 332 2.86 10.46 18.61
CA THR A 332 3.80 11.54 18.29
C THR A 332 4.10 11.57 16.78
N GLY A 333 4.23 10.39 16.15
CA GLY A 333 4.42 10.25 14.70
C GLY A 333 3.27 10.88 13.90
N VAL A 334 2.02 10.59 14.29
CA VAL A 334 0.84 11.19 13.65
C VAL A 334 0.86 12.72 13.81
N ARG A 335 1.13 13.24 15.01
CA ARG A 335 1.21 14.69 15.27
C ARG A 335 2.32 15.36 14.47
N ASN A 336 3.50 14.75 14.39
CA ASN A 336 4.64 15.29 13.64
C ASN A 336 4.46 15.26 12.12
N ALA A 337 3.56 14.42 11.61
CA ALA A 337 3.21 14.40 10.19
C ALA A 337 2.41 15.63 9.76
N TRP A 338 1.72 16.31 10.70
CA TRP A 338 0.95 17.53 10.43
C TRP A 338 1.84 18.79 10.50
N TYR A 339 1.48 19.79 9.73
CA TYR A 339 2.08 21.14 9.80
C TYR A 339 1.91 21.71 11.21
N ASP A 340 0.66 21.72 11.70
CA ASP A 340 0.29 22.20 13.04
C ASP A 340 -0.18 21.00 13.91
N PRO A 341 0.70 20.45 14.77
CA PRO A 341 0.34 19.33 15.64
C PRO A 341 -0.84 19.61 16.59
N SER A 342 -1.16 20.88 16.90
CA SER A 342 -2.27 21.26 17.78
C SER A 342 -3.64 21.00 17.15
N LYS A 343 -3.72 20.90 15.83
CA LYS A 343 -4.94 20.59 15.07
C LYS A 343 -5.25 19.10 14.98
N VAL A 344 -4.34 18.25 15.45
CA VAL A 344 -4.57 16.78 15.52
C VAL A 344 -5.50 16.50 16.69
N THR A 345 -6.79 16.33 16.40
CA THR A 345 -7.84 16.07 17.40
C THR A 345 -7.79 14.65 17.90
N ASP A 346 -8.47 14.39 19.03
CA ASP A 346 -8.63 13.03 19.57
C ASP A 346 -9.33 12.10 18.57
N HIS A 347 -10.26 12.61 17.76
CA HIS A 347 -10.88 11.84 16.67
C HIS A 347 -9.85 11.33 15.66
N VAL A 348 -8.90 12.18 15.25
CA VAL A 348 -7.80 11.78 14.36
C VAL A 348 -6.94 10.70 15.02
N ILE A 349 -6.53 10.90 16.29
CA ILE A 349 -5.74 9.92 17.02
C ILE A 349 -6.48 8.58 17.13
N GLN A 350 -7.77 8.61 17.49
CA GLN A 350 -8.60 7.39 17.56
C GLN A 350 -8.70 6.67 16.22
N GLY A 351 -8.85 7.40 15.11
CA GLY A 351 -8.87 6.82 13.77
C GLY A 351 -7.57 6.08 13.43
N TYR A 352 -6.42 6.69 13.72
CA TYR A 352 -5.11 6.07 13.47
C TYR A 352 -4.77 4.93 14.44
N THR A 353 -5.26 4.97 15.67
CA THR A 353 -4.99 3.94 16.67
C THR A 353 -6.01 2.80 16.66
N LYS A 354 -7.19 2.97 16.04
CA LYS A 354 -8.23 1.93 15.93
C LYS A 354 -7.69 0.57 15.46
N PRO A 355 -6.81 0.48 14.43
CA PRO A 355 -6.23 -0.78 13.99
C PRO A 355 -5.38 -1.50 15.03
N LEU A 356 -4.82 -0.79 16.02
CA LEU A 356 -4.04 -1.39 17.12
C LEU A 356 -4.91 -2.19 18.10
N ARG A 357 -6.25 -2.07 18.01
CA ARG A 357 -7.22 -2.90 18.74
C ARG A 357 -7.47 -4.23 18.04
N SER A 358 -6.97 -4.41 16.82
CA SER A 358 -7.16 -5.63 16.05
C SER A 358 -6.14 -6.68 16.45
N ARG A 359 -6.60 -7.92 16.66
CA ARG A 359 -5.75 -9.06 17.03
C ARG A 359 -4.68 -9.33 15.97
N GLY A 360 -3.42 -9.47 16.39
CA GLY A 360 -2.28 -9.81 15.52
C GLY A 360 -1.74 -8.66 14.67
N TRP A 361 -2.08 -7.41 14.98
CA TRP A 361 -1.63 -6.24 14.24
C TRP A 361 -0.10 -6.12 14.18
N GLU A 362 0.61 -6.42 15.28
CA GLU A 362 2.07 -6.34 15.36
C GLU A 362 2.75 -7.38 14.47
N LYS A 363 2.21 -8.61 14.42
CA LYS A 363 2.74 -9.68 13.57
C LYS A 363 2.54 -9.34 12.09
N ALA A 364 1.37 -8.84 11.73
CA ALA A 364 1.09 -8.42 10.36
C ALA A 364 2.02 -7.29 9.90
N LEU A 365 2.31 -6.30 10.76
CA LEU A 365 3.26 -5.24 10.47
C LEU A 365 4.69 -5.79 10.27
N LEU A 366 5.09 -6.78 11.07
CA LEU A 366 6.39 -7.44 10.93
C LEU A 366 6.47 -8.26 9.63
N GLU A 367 5.42 -9.01 9.26
CA GLU A 367 5.39 -9.74 7.98
C GLU A 367 5.41 -8.79 6.78
N TYR A 368 4.75 -7.62 6.86
CA TYR A 368 4.87 -6.57 5.86
C TYR A 368 6.33 -6.06 5.75
N THR A 369 7.00 -5.85 6.88
CA THR A 369 8.40 -5.43 6.90
C THR A 369 9.30 -6.50 6.30
N ILE A 370 9.06 -7.77 6.59
CA ILE A 370 9.76 -8.91 5.99
C ILE A 370 9.56 -8.92 4.48
N SER A 371 8.32 -8.77 4.01
CA SER A 371 8.01 -8.72 2.59
C SER A 371 8.77 -7.60 1.88
N MET A 372 8.85 -6.40 2.44
CA MET A 372 9.63 -5.30 1.87
C MET A 372 11.14 -5.63 1.74
N ILE A 373 11.68 -6.46 2.63
CA ILE A 373 13.11 -6.87 2.61
C ILE A 373 13.33 -8.04 1.66
N THR A 374 12.35 -8.96 1.53
CA THR A 374 12.52 -10.24 0.83
C THR A 374 11.97 -10.24 -0.58
N ASP A 375 10.85 -9.55 -0.84
CA ASP A 375 10.08 -9.66 -2.07
C ASP A 375 10.56 -8.73 -3.21
N THR A 376 11.74 -8.10 -3.05
CA THR A 376 12.33 -7.34 -4.14
C THR A 376 12.95 -8.34 -5.14
N PRO A 377 12.31 -8.64 -6.27
CA PRO A 377 12.87 -9.55 -7.27
C PRO A 377 14.18 -8.94 -7.79
N LYS A 378 15.24 -9.72 -7.81
CA LYS A 378 16.54 -9.27 -8.39
C LYS A 378 16.42 -8.85 -9.86
N SER A 379 15.36 -9.28 -10.55
CA SER A 379 15.07 -9.03 -11.96
C SER A 379 14.14 -7.85 -12.23
N LYS A 380 13.38 -7.35 -11.24
CA LYS A 380 12.40 -6.27 -11.46
C LYS A 380 13.08 -4.91 -11.28
N VAL A 381 13.03 -4.08 -12.32
CA VAL A 381 13.54 -2.70 -12.26
C VAL A 381 12.73 -1.92 -11.23
N PRO A 382 13.36 -1.24 -10.26
CA PRO A 382 12.63 -0.45 -9.26
C PRO A 382 11.70 0.59 -9.91
N VAL A 383 10.53 0.82 -9.33
CA VAL A 383 9.55 1.84 -9.76
C VAL A 383 10.22 3.20 -9.99
N SER A 384 11.14 3.60 -9.13
CA SER A 384 11.87 4.87 -9.24
C SER A 384 12.67 5.05 -10.53
N LYS A 385 13.05 3.97 -11.21
CA LYS A 385 13.77 4.00 -12.48
C LYS A 385 12.85 3.94 -13.70
N ARG A 386 11.57 3.65 -13.48
CA ARG A 386 10.55 3.47 -14.51
C ARG A 386 9.58 4.65 -14.60
N LEU A 387 9.75 5.69 -13.80
CA LEU A 387 8.84 6.84 -13.75
C LEU A 387 8.68 7.52 -15.12
N SER A 388 9.71 7.51 -15.94
CA SER A 388 9.67 8.04 -17.32
C SER A 388 8.83 7.22 -18.30
N GLU A 389 8.43 6.00 -17.94
CA GLU A 389 7.57 5.13 -18.74
C GLU A 389 6.07 5.43 -18.52
N ILE A 390 5.72 6.26 -17.53
CA ILE A 390 4.33 6.61 -17.26
C ILE A 390 3.82 7.55 -18.33
N SER A 391 2.73 7.16 -19.00
CA SER A 391 2.13 7.90 -20.11
C SER A 391 0.72 8.45 -19.82
N CYS A 392 0.08 8.02 -18.72
CA CYS A 392 -1.18 8.61 -18.30
C CYS A 392 -0.97 9.99 -17.63
N PRO A 393 -1.99 10.85 -17.57
CA PRO A 393 -1.92 12.11 -16.81
C PRO A 393 -1.54 11.86 -15.34
N VAL A 394 -0.61 12.68 -14.81
CA VAL A 394 -0.14 12.57 -13.43
C VAL A 394 -0.19 13.92 -12.73
N LEU A 395 -0.77 13.94 -11.53
CA LEU A 395 -0.64 15.03 -10.55
C LEU A 395 0.26 14.56 -9.42
N VAL A 396 1.28 15.32 -9.10
CA VAL A 396 2.07 15.18 -7.86
C VAL A 396 1.75 16.37 -6.96
N VAL A 397 1.22 16.09 -5.76
CA VAL A 397 0.87 17.13 -4.79
C VAL A 397 1.49 16.84 -3.43
N THR A 398 2.01 17.88 -2.75
CA THR A 398 2.65 17.76 -1.44
C THR A 398 2.42 19.00 -0.58
N GLY A 399 2.66 18.89 0.73
CA GLY A 399 2.73 20.04 1.62
C GLY A 399 4.10 20.71 1.58
N ASP A 400 4.16 22.02 1.75
CA ASP A 400 5.42 22.80 1.76
C ASP A 400 6.30 22.50 2.98
N THR A 401 5.72 22.00 4.05
CA THR A 401 6.38 21.72 5.32
C THR A 401 6.32 20.22 5.68
N ASP A 402 6.30 19.36 4.68
CA ASP A 402 6.32 17.90 4.89
C ASP A 402 7.65 17.47 5.55
N ARG A 403 7.55 17.01 6.82
CA ARG A 403 8.68 16.54 7.63
C ARG A 403 8.95 15.05 7.48
N VAL A 404 8.07 14.31 6.80
CA VAL A 404 8.19 12.85 6.56
C VAL A 404 8.83 12.59 5.21
N VAL A 405 8.30 13.20 4.16
CA VAL A 405 8.83 13.15 2.80
C VAL A 405 9.00 14.59 2.30
N PRO A 406 10.21 15.12 2.31
CA PRO A 406 10.45 16.52 1.92
C PRO A 406 9.88 16.86 0.55
N ALA A 407 9.30 18.05 0.40
CA ALA A 407 8.68 18.52 -0.85
C ALA A 407 9.64 18.44 -2.06
N SER A 408 10.94 18.58 -1.84
CA SER A 408 11.98 18.38 -2.88
C SER A 408 12.01 16.96 -3.44
N ASN A 409 11.59 15.95 -2.67
CA ASN A 409 11.45 14.58 -3.18
C ASN A 409 10.23 14.48 -4.12
N ALA A 410 9.10 15.07 -3.76
CA ALA A 410 7.90 15.12 -4.60
C ALA A 410 8.19 15.86 -5.93
N GLU A 411 8.94 16.96 -5.88
CA GLU A 411 9.39 17.69 -7.06
C GLU A 411 10.28 16.82 -7.98
N ARG A 412 11.24 16.06 -7.42
CA ARG A 412 12.05 15.11 -8.21
C ARG A 412 11.19 14.01 -8.86
N VAL A 413 10.19 13.50 -8.15
CA VAL A 413 9.24 12.53 -8.72
C VAL A 413 8.48 13.15 -9.89
N ALA A 414 7.96 14.37 -9.74
CA ALA A 414 7.24 15.06 -10.80
C ALA A 414 8.14 15.29 -12.03
N ARG A 415 9.37 15.74 -11.84
CA ARG A 415 10.35 15.94 -12.94
C ARG A 415 10.72 14.63 -13.65
N ALA A 416 10.65 13.49 -12.96
CA ALA A 416 10.97 12.18 -13.54
C ALA A 416 9.83 11.61 -14.39
N ILE A 417 8.60 12.14 -14.26
CA ILE A 417 7.41 11.70 -14.99
C ILE A 417 7.10 12.71 -16.11
N PRO A 418 7.08 12.30 -17.40
CA PRO A 418 6.79 13.21 -18.51
C PRO A 418 5.39 13.84 -18.37
N GLY A 419 5.29 15.16 -18.49
CA GLY A 419 4.03 15.88 -18.44
C GLY A 419 3.32 15.91 -17.09
N ALA A 420 3.96 15.50 -15.99
CA ALA A 420 3.36 15.54 -14.67
C ALA A 420 3.10 16.99 -14.23
N THR A 421 1.92 17.25 -13.67
CA THR A 421 1.59 18.48 -12.95
C THR A 421 2.15 18.39 -11.52
N PHE A 422 2.79 19.45 -11.03
CA PHE A 422 3.32 19.53 -9.67
C PHE A 422 2.70 20.68 -8.90
N GLU A 423 2.15 20.39 -7.73
CA GLU A 423 1.46 21.37 -6.86
C GLU A 423 1.95 21.26 -5.42
N VAL A 424 2.15 22.40 -4.77
CA VAL A 424 2.58 22.49 -3.36
C VAL A 424 1.53 23.28 -2.57
N ILE A 425 0.92 22.60 -1.59
CA ILE A 425 -0.05 23.20 -0.68
C ILE A 425 0.68 23.90 0.47
N LYS A 426 0.37 25.18 0.69
CA LYS A 426 1.00 26.01 1.72
C LYS A 426 0.51 25.70 3.13
N ASN A 427 1.40 25.87 4.12
CA ASN A 427 1.12 25.60 5.54
C ASN A 427 0.52 24.19 5.73
N CYS A 428 1.13 23.21 5.09
CA CYS A 428 0.67 21.83 5.04
C CYS A 428 1.84 20.87 5.27
N GLY A 429 1.61 19.83 6.05
CA GLY A 429 2.56 18.76 6.32
C GLY A 429 2.42 17.59 5.36
N HIS A 430 2.55 16.37 5.91
CA HIS A 430 2.56 15.14 5.13
C HIS A 430 1.18 14.66 4.65
N LEU A 431 0.10 15.22 5.19
CA LEU A 431 -1.27 14.71 5.03
C LEU A 431 -2.20 15.77 4.38
N PRO A 432 -1.92 16.24 3.15
CA PRO A 432 -2.72 17.28 2.49
C PRO A 432 -4.22 16.99 2.47
N GLN A 433 -4.62 15.74 2.26
CA GLN A 433 -6.00 15.29 2.23
C GLN A 433 -6.71 15.38 3.60
N GLU A 434 -5.96 15.54 4.70
CA GLU A 434 -6.50 15.69 6.05
C GLU A 434 -6.35 17.13 6.57
N GLU A 435 -5.15 17.73 6.38
CA GLU A 435 -4.80 19.02 6.93
C GLU A 435 -5.43 20.19 6.17
N ARG A 436 -5.45 20.06 4.83
CA ARG A 436 -5.91 21.06 3.87
C ARG A 436 -6.85 20.43 2.84
N ALA A 437 -7.90 19.76 3.35
CA ALA A 437 -8.81 18.98 2.53
C ALA A 437 -9.45 19.80 1.40
N GLU A 438 -9.82 21.04 1.64
CA GLU A 438 -10.46 21.92 0.65
C GLU A 438 -9.50 22.33 -0.46
N GLU A 439 -8.28 22.76 -0.11
CA GLU A 439 -7.25 23.11 -1.07
C GLU A 439 -6.80 21.87 -1.87
N PHE A 440 -6.65 20.72 -1.18
CA PHE A 440 -6.36 19.45 -1.84
C PHE A 440 -7.43 19.08 -2.87
N LEU A 441 -8.69 19.15 -2.50
CA LEU A 441 -9.83 18.85 -3.39
C LEU A 441 -9.85 19.81 -4.59
N SER A 442 -9.62 21.11 -4.38
CA SER A 442 -9.56 22.10 -5.45
C SER A 442 -8.43 21.80 -6.46
N VAL A 443 -7.25 21.39 -5.97
CA VAL A 443 -6.11 20.99 -6.82
C VAL A 443 -6.46 19.74 -7.63
N VAL A 444 -7.01 18.72 -6.99
CA VAL A 444 -7.41 17.46 -7.64
C VAL A 444 -8.52 17.70 -8.67
N GLU A 445 -9.52 18.49 -8.35
CA GLU A 445 -10.61 18.83 -9.26
C GLU A 445 -10.10 19.49 -10.53
N ARG A 446 -9.32 20.58 -10.41
CA ARG A 446 -8.71 21.25 -11.58
C ARG A 446 -7.86 20.31 -12.44
N PHE A 447 -7.14 19.41 -11.81
CA PHE A 447 -6.36 18.40 -12.54
C PHE A 447 -7.24 17.41 -13.29
N LEU A 448 -8.25 16.84 -12.63
CA LEU A 448 -9.14 15.83 -13.21
C LEU A 448 -9.97 16.40 -14.37
N GLN A 449 -10.45 17.65 -14.24
CA GLN A 449 -11.15 18.35 -15.31
C GLN A 449 -10.29 18.49 -16.56
N ARG A 450 -8.99 18.88 -16.41
CA ARG A 450 -8.06 18.99 -17.53
C ARG A 450 -7.64 17.64 -18.12
N ALA A 451 -7.48 16.62 -17.28
CA ALA A 451 -6.93 15.33 -17.67
C ALA A 451 -7.98 14.36 -18.24
N CYS A 452 -9.23 14.45 -17.76
CA CYS A 452 -10.29 13.48 -18.04
C CYS A 452 -11.60 14.14 -18.49
N GLY A 453 -11.69 15.48 -18.58
CA GLY A 453 -12.86 16.21 -19.09
C GLY A 453 -13.10 15.95 -20.57
N THR A 454 -14.33 16.20 -21.03
CA THR A 454 -14.68 16.02 -22.44
C THR A 454 -13.96 17.02 -23.35
N PRO A 455 -13.68 16.69 -24.63
CA PRO A 455 -12.97 17.57 -25.56
C PRO A 455 -13.59 18.97 -25.73
N ASP A 456 -14.91 19.09 -25.62
CA ASP A 456 -15.62 20.37 -25.71
C ASP A 456 -15.32 21.32 -24.55
N GLU A 457 -14.92 20.80 -23.37
CA GLU A 457 -14.54 21.59 -22.21
C GLU A 457 -13.07 22.02 -22.23
N GLN A 458 -12.19 21.24 -22.87
CA GLN A 458 -10.79 21.56 -23.02
C GLN A 458 -10.55 22.80 -23.90
N VAL A 459 -11.43 23.02 -24.88
CA VAL A 459 -11.37 24.19 -25.78
C VAL A 459 -11.77 25.47 -25.06
N PHE A 460 -12.73 25.43 -24.12
CA PHE A 460 -13.16 26.60 -23.34
C PHE A 460 -12.13 27.07 -22.31
N GLN A 461 -11.37 26.13 -21.69
CA GLN A 461 -10.34 26.46 -20.69
C GLN A 461 -9.03 26.97 -21.32
N ALA A 462 -8.75 26.66 -22.56
CA ALA A 462 -7.59 27.18 -23.30
C ALA A 462 -7.82 28.63 -23.83
N ALA A 463 -9.06 29.14 -23.77
CA ALA A 463 -9.48 30.44 -24.30
C ALA A 463 -9.69 31.51 -23.21
N VAL A 464 -9.54 31.18 -21.91
CA VAL A 464 -9.58 32.06 -20.75
C VAL A 464 -8.20 32.12 -20.10
#